data_d36a40f4fcfa7cc9a3ec43f88f2a28b5
#
_entry.id   d36a40f4fcfa7cc9a3ec43f88f2a28b5
#
_cell.length_a   1.000
_cell.length_b   1.000
_cell.length_c   1.000
_cell.angle_alpha   90.00
_cell.angle_beta   90.00
_cell.angle_gamma   90.00
#
_symmetry.space_group_name_H-M   'P 1'
#
loop_
_entity.id
_entity.type
_entity.pdbx_description
1 polymer ?
#
loop_
_entity_poly.entity_id
_entity_poly.type
_entity_poly.pdbx_seq_one_letter_code
_entity_poly.pdbx_strand_id
1 'polypeptide(L)'
;EETPSHEDALKHNLQPGDPRWNTAEIVSPHRMLFLDGILQSESSSQKEYHEALVHPGMFSHPNPKSVAIVGGAEGATLREVLKHKTVDSVTMIEIDEQLIEIVKKHMPFMSDCSGYIGRADNCFDDEILDLVVKDAKGWFMDQNFEEKFDVVIVDAIEPETTSAISK
;
A
#
# COMPACT_ATOMS: atom_id res chain seq x y z
N GLU A 1 -20.34 -5.01 -20.65
CA GLU A 1 -18.93 -5.44 -20.54
C GLU A 1 -18.35 -5.41 -21.93
N GLU A 2 -17.46 -4.45 -22.19
CA GLU A 2 -16.75 -4.40 -23.47
C GLU A 2 -15.66 -5.47 -23.47
N THR A 3 -15.65 -6.31 -24.47
CA THR A 3 -14.54 -7.24 -24.70
C THR A 3 -13.27 -6.45 -25.02
N PRO A 4 -12.09 -6.84 -24.49
CA PRO A 4 -10.83 -6.18 -24.79
C PRO A 4 -10.61 -6.04 -26.30
N SER A 5 -10.04 -4.92 -26.70
CA SER A 5 -9.71 -4.72 -28.10
C SER A 5 -8.65 -5.72 -28.56
N HIS A 6 -8.62 -6.02 -29.86
CA HIS A 6 -7.58 -6.87 -30.44
C HIS A 6 -6.17 -6.32 -30.16
N GLU A 7 -6.04 -5.01 -30.05
CA GLU A 7 -4.78 -4.32 -29.78
C GLU A 7 -4.29 -4.54 -28.35
N ASP A 8 -5.21 -4.59 -27.35
CA ASP A 8 -4.88 -4.87 -25.96
C ASP A 8 -4.44 -6.33 -25.77
N ALA A 9 -5.09 -7.25 -26.44
CA ALA A 9 -4.71 -8.66 -26.41
C ALA A 9 -3.32 -8.93 -27.00
N LEU A 10 -2.93 -8.21 -28.05
CA LEU A 10 -1.60 -8.31 -28.65
C LEU A 10 -0.49 -7.81 -27.72
N LYS A 11 -0.74 -6.74 -26.92
CA LYS A 11 0.22 -6.24 -25.93
C LYS A 11 0.56 -7.29 -24.86
N HIS A 12 -0.39 -8.17 -24.56
CA HIS A 12 -0.23 -9.24 -23.57
C HIS A 12 0.08 -10.61 -24.20
N ASN A 13 0.35 -10.64 -25.51
CA ASN A 13 0.67 -11.86 -26.26
C ASN A 13 -0.38 -12.98 -26.10
N LEU A 14 -1.65 -12.60 -25.98
CA LEU A 14 -2.77 -13.52 -25.79
C LEU A 14 -3.33 -13.97 -27.13
N GLN A 15 -3.83 -15.22 -27.17
CA GLN A 15 -4.51 -15.77 -28.33
C GLN A 15 -6.02 -15.82 -28.09
N PRO A 16 -6.85 -15.75 -29.14
CA PRO A 16 -8.28 -15.99 -29.01
C PRO A 16 -8.57 -17.31 -28.30
N GLY A 17 -9.38 -17.25 -27.21
CA GLY A 17 -9.70 -18.41 -26.38
C GLY A 17 -8.82 -18.58 -25.14
N ASP A 18 -7.80 -17.74 -24.92
CA ASP A 18 -7.09 -17.69 -23.65
C ASP A 18 -8.07 -17.27 -22.53
N PRO A 19 -8.13 -18.00 -21.40
CA PRO A 19 -9.01 -17.65 -20.27
C PRO A 19 -8.81 -16.22 -19.75
N ARG A 20 -7.64 -15.63 -19.93
CA ARG A 20 -7.31 -14.25 -19.56
C ARG A 20 -7.86 -13.22 -20.54
N TRP A 21 -8.28 -13.62 -21.73
CA TRP A 21 -8.78 -12.73 -22.78
C TRP A 21 -9.91 -11.81 -22.31
N ASN A 22 -10.73 -12.29 -21.39
CA ASN A 22 -11.89 -11.56 -20.84
C ASN A 22 -11.69 -11.09 -19.38
N THR A 23 -10.45 -11.06 -18.87
CA THR A 23 -10.20 -10.61 -17.50
C THR A 23 -9.95 -9.11 -17.44
N ALA A 24 -10.40 -8.46 -16.38
CA ALA A 24 -10.17 -7.03 -16.16
C ALA A 24 -8.67 -6.68 -16.09
N GLU A 25 -7.81 -7.65 -15.75
CA GLU A 25 -6.36 -7.48 -15.72
C GLU A 25 -5.76 -7.14 -17.10
N ILE A 26 -6.37 -7.61 -18.18
CA ILE A 26 -5.89 -7.36 -19.55
C ILE A 26 -6.18 -5.92 -19.99
N VAL A 27 -7.25 -5.35 -19.45
CA VAL A 27 -7.78 -4.03 -19.87
C VAL A 27 -7.37 -2.94 -18.87
N SER A 28 -6.88 -3.32 -17.69
CA SER A 28 -6.47 -2.34 -16.70
C SER A 28 -5.21 -1.61 -17.16
N PRO A 29 -5.27 -0.28 -17.30
CA PRO A 29 -4.09 0.49 -17.68
C PRO A 29 -3.00 0.32 -16.64
N HIS A 30 -1.77 0.12 -17.10
CA HIS A 30 -0.60 0.14 -16.23
C HIS A 30 -0.48 1.54 -15.60
N ARG A 31 -0.49 1.60 -14.28
CA ARG A 31 -0.40 2.84 -13.53
C ARG A 31 0.87 2.87 -12.71
N MET A 32 1.51 4.02 -12.71
CA MET A 32 2.75 4.27 -11.99
C MET A 32 2.62 5.56 -11.19
N LEU A 33 3.14 5.54 -9.98
CA LEU A 33 3.27 6.70 -9.11
C LEU A 33 4.71 7.18 -9.10
N PHE A 34 4.90 8.45 -9.38
CA PHE A 34 6.21 9.11 -9.30
C PHE A 34 6.13 10.25 -8.30
N LEU A 35 7.11 10.35 -7.40
CA LEU A 35 7.34 11.50 -6.54
C LEU A 35 8.69 12.12 -6.91
N ASP A 36 8.71 13.39 -7.27
CA ASP A 36 9.90 14.12 -7.72
C ASP A 36 10.69 13.41 -8.84
N GLY A 37 9.98 12.72 -9.74
CA GLY A 37 10.57 11.99 -10.86
C GLY A 37 11.11 10.60 -10.50
N ILE A 38 10.98 10.16 -9.25
CA ILE A 38 11.38 8.82 -8.78
C ILE A 38 10.15 7.94 -8.73
N LEU A 39 10.22 6.76 -9.36
CA LEU A 39 9.14 5.75 -9.30
C LEU A 39 9.00 5.25 -7.86
N GLN A 40 7.80 5.35 -7.33
CA GLN A 40 7.45 4.86 -6.00
C GLN A 40 6.72 3.53 -6.09
N SER A 41 5.75 3.45 -6.98
CA SER A 41 4.90 2.28 -7.08
C SER A 41 4.34 2.10 -8.48
N GLU A 42 4.02 0.86 -8.83
CA GLU A 42 3.38 0.52 -10.09
C GLU A 42 2.40 -0.66 -9.94
N SER A 43 1.37 -0.70 -10.78
CA SER A 43 0.31 -1.72 -10.69
C SER A 43 0.81 -3.15 -10.91
N SER A 44 1.93 -3.34 -11.60
CA SER A 44 2.45 -4.67 -11.94
C SER A 44 3.23 -5.36 -10.81
N SER A 45 3.89 -4.61 -9.93
CA SER A 45 4.80 -5.14 -8.90
C SER A 45 4.39 -4.81 -7.46
N GLN A 46 3.35 -4.00 -7.28
CA GLN A 46 2.95 -3.51 -5.96
C GLN A 46 2.59 -4.64 -4.98
N LYS A 47 2.01 -5.74 -5.44
CA LYS A 47 1.62 -6.84 -4.54
C LYS A 47 2.84 -7.50 -3.92
N GLU A 48 3.76 -7.91 -4.76
CA GLU A 48 4.98 -8.60 -4.34
C GLU A 48 5.83 -7.72 -3.42
N TYR A 49 5.91 -6.42 -3.73
CA TYR A 49 6.63 -5.47 -2.90
C TYR A 49 6.03 -5.37 -1.50
N HIS A 50 4.73 -5.06 -1.40
CA HIS A 50 4.09 -4.84 -0.11
C HIS A 50 3.91 -6.14 0.70
N GLU A 51 3.70 -7.28 0.05
CA GLU A 51 3.73 -8.58 0.72
C GLU A 51 5.11 -8.87 1.34
N ALA A 52 6.19 -8.58 0.61
CA ALA A 52 7.55 -8.75 1.12
C ALA A 52 7.90 -7.76 2.24
N LEU A 53 7.36 -6.55 2.19
CA LEU A 53 7.56 -5.52 3.23
C LEU A 53 6.83 -5.88 4.53
N VAL A 54 5.59 -6.33 4.44
CA VAL A 54 4.69 -6.48 5.59
C VAL A 54 4.80 -7.84 6.26
N HIS A 55 4.65 -8.91 5.50
CA HIS A 55 4.41 -10.22 6.07
C HIS A 55 5.58 -10.78 6.89
N PRO A 56 6.87 -10.58 6.56
CA PRO A 56 7.96 -11.08 7.39
C PRO A 56 7.93 -10.50 8.82
N GLY A 57 7.68 -9.20 8.96
CA GLY A 57 7.54 -8.56 10.27
C GLY A 57 6.35 -9.10 11.06
N MET A 58 5.20 -9.19 10.38
CA MET A 58 3.96 -9.67 10.98
C MET A 58 4.06 -11.14 11.45
N PHE A 59 4.69 -12.02 10.66
CA PHE A 59 4.86 -13.42 11.05
C PHE A 59 5.97 -13.65 12.08
N SER A 60 6.87 -12.69 12.25
CA SER A 60 7.92 -12.77 13.28
C SER A 60 7.38 -12.53 14.68
N HIS A 61 6.25 -11.87 14.83
CA HIS A 61 5.55 -11.69 16.09
C HIS A 61 4.49 -12.77 16.29
N PRO A 62 4.43 -13.44 17.45
CA PRO A 62 3.53 -14.60 17.65
C PRO A 62 2.04 -14.25 17.60
N ASN A 63 1.67 -13.01 17.91
CA ASN A 63 0.28 -12.54 17.90
C ASN A 63 0.24 -10.99 17.79
N PRO A 64 0.53 -10.43 16.59
CA PRO A 64 0.54 -8.99 16.41
C PRO A 64 -0.88 -8.42 16.48
N LYS A 65 -1.12 -7.48 17.39
CA LYS A 65 -2.40 -6.82 17.64
C LYS A 65 -2.37 -5.34 17.32
N SER A 66 -1.30 -4.66 17.68
CA SER A 66 -1.12 -3.23 17.48
C SER A 66 0.02 -2.98 16.50
N VAL A 67 -0.29 -2.34 15.38
CA VAL A 67 0.68 -2.11 14.29
C VAL A 67 0.80 -0.62 14.01
N ALA A 68 2.03 -0.12 13.91
CA ALA A 68 2.30 1.20 13.35
C ALA A 68 2.81 1.09 11.90
N ILE A 69 2.31 1.98 11.04
CA ILE A 69 2.81 2.17 9.67
C ILE A 69 3.35 3.60 9.56
N VAL A 70 4.58 3.74 9.12
CA VAL A 70 5.21 5.04 8.85
C VAL A 70 5.27 5.24 7.34
N GLY A 71 4.57 6.25 6.84
CA GLY A 71 4.36 6.43 5.41
C GLY A 71 3.25 5.54 4.85
N GLY A 72 3.38 5.13 3.60
CA GLY A 72 2.45 4.21 2.96
C GLY A 72 1.17 4.87 2.43
N ALA A 73 1.22 6.15 2.04
CA ALA A 73 0.09 6.92 1.48
C ALA A 73 -0.70 6.18 0.38
N GLU A 74 -0.09 5.21 -0.27
CA GLU A 74 -0.72 4.39 -1.30
C GLU A 74 -1.79 3.45 -0.77
N GLY A 75 -1.72 3.08 0.52
CA GLY A 75 -2.66 2.20 1.19
C GLY A 75 -2.39 0.71 0.99
N ALA A 76 -1.42 0.33 0.15
CA ALA A 76 -1.11 -1.08 -0.10
C ALA A 76 -0.46 -1.76 1.12
N THR A 77 0.42 -1.07 1.84
CA THR A 77 0.96 -1.55 3.12
C THR A 77 -0.15 -1.74 4.16
N LEU A 78 -1.07 -0.79 4.27
CA LEU A 78 -2.25 -0.91 5.13
C LEU A 78 -3.10 -2.13 4.72
N ARG A 79 -3.36 -2.31 3.42
CA ARG A 79 -4.08 -3.47 2.89
C ARG A 79 -3.43 -4.79 3.32
N GLU A 80 -2.11 -4.90 3.22
CA GLU A 80 -1.40 -6.13 3.60
C GLU A 80 -1.45 -6.36 5.12
N VAL A 81 -1.37 -5.32 5.94
CA VAL A 81 -1.54 -5.41 7.41
C VAL A 81 -2.95 -5.90 7.77
N LEU A 82 -3.99 -5.36 7.12
CA LEU A 82 -5.38 -5.71 7.39
C LEU A 82 -5.77 -7.15 6.99
N LYS A 83 -4.94 -7.86 6.22
CA LYS A 83 -5.08 -9.30 5.99
C LYS A 83 -4.87 -10.14 7.27
N HIS A 84 -4.11 -9.61 8.22
CA HIS A 84 -3.82 -10.31 9.48
C HIS A 84 -4.97 -10.14 10.47
N LYS A 85 -5.71 -11.23 10.68
CA LYS A 85 -6.92 -11.24 11.54
C LYS A 85 -6.65 -10.99 13.02
N THR A 86 -5.40 -11.08 13.46
CA THR A 86 -4.98 -10.81 14.83
C THR A 86 -4.88 -9.33 15.14
N VAL A 87 -4.82 -8.47 14.10
CA VAL A 87 -4.64 -7.03 14.26
C VAL A 87 -5.94 -6.39 14.73
N ASP A 88 -5.88 -5.77 15.89
CA ASP A 88 -6.98 -5.08 16.57
C ASP A 88 -6.89 -3.54 16.37
N SER A 89 -5.70 -3.01 16.08
CA SER A 89 -5.48 -1.57 15.85
C SER A 89 -4.31 -1.31 14.89
N VAL A 90 -4.47 -0.31 14.04
CA VAL A 90 -3.42 0.20 13.15
C VAL A 90 -3.32 1.71 13.32
N THR A 91 -2.13 2.22 13.61
CA THR A 91 -1.83 3.65 13.54
C THR A 91 -0.94 3.90 12.35
N MET A 92 -1.45 4.64 11.37
CA MET A 92 -0.71 5.01 10.16
C MET A 92 -0.34 6.49 10.22
N ILE A 93 0.95 6.78 10.17
CA ILE A 93 1.47 8.15 10.24
C ILE A 93 2.00 8.52 8.86
N GLU A 94 1.27 9.39 8.18
CA GLU A 94 1.58 9.86 6.83
C GLU A 94 1.67 11.39 6.82
N ILE A 95 2.65 11.91 6.13
CA ILE A 95 2.86 13.36 6.08
C ILE A 95 2.06 14.04 4.96
N ASP A 96 1.73 13.29 3.91
CA ASP A 96 1.10 13.84 2.70
C ASP A 96 -0.35 13.34 2.54
N GLU A 97 -1.29 14.11 3.12
CA GLU A 97 -2.72 13.85 2.97
C GLU A 97 -3.19 13.94 1.50
N GLN A 98 -2.57 14.82 0.70
CA GLN A 98 -2.97 15.00 -0.69
C GLN A 98 -2.62 13.77 -1.52
N LEU A 99 -1.49 13.13 -1.23
CA LEU A 99 -1.09 11.89 -1.88
C LEU A 99 -2.11 10.78 -1.63
N ILE A 100 -2.60 10.64 -0.40
CA ILE A 100 -3.66 9.66 -0.06
C ILE A 100 -4.89 9.87 -0.94
N GLU A 101 -5.35 11.12 -1.08
CA GLU A 101 -6.53 11.44 -1.89
C GLU A 101 -6.30 11.17 -3.40
N ILE A 102 -5.10 11.47 -3.90
CA ILE A 102 -4.72 11.19 -5.29
C ILE A 102 -4.74 9.69 -5.55
N VAL A 103 -4.15 8.90 -4.65
CA VAL A 103 -4.07 7.44 -4.81
C VAL A 103 -5.45 6.79 -4.68
N LYS A 104 -6.26 7.17 -3.70
CA LYS A 104 -7.66 6.72 -3.60
C LYS A 104 -8.43 6.92 -4.89
N LYS A 105 -8.22 8.04 -5.56
CA LYS A 105 -8.90 8.40 -6.81
C LYS A 105 -8.36 7.69 -8.04
N HIS A 106 -7.04 7.59 -8.17
CA HIS A 106 -6.38 7.17 -9.40
C HIS A 106 -5.82 5.74 -9.36
N MET A 107 -5.57 5.21 -8.17
CA MET A 107 -5.03 3.85 -7.95
C MET A 107 -5.84 3.11 -6.85
N PRO A 108 -7.18 3.06 -6.94
CA PRO A 108 -8.03 2.52 -5.87
C PRO A 108 -7.72 1.07 -5.52
N PHE A 109 -7.13 0.31 -6.43
CA PHE A 109 -6.72 -1.07 -6.20
C PHE A 109 -5.61 -1.22 -5.14
N MET A 110 -4.88 -0.13 -4.82
CA MET A 110 -3.85 -0.14 -3.80
C MET A 110 -4.45 -0.32 -2.39
N SER A 111 -5.59 0.31 -2.14
CA SER A 111 -6.31 0.28 -0.86
C SER A 111 -7.63 -0.49 -0.92
N ASP A 112 -7.77 -1.42 -1.86
CA ASP A 112 -8.97 -2.26 -1.97
C ASP A 112 -8.94 -3.39 -0.94
N CYS A 113 -9.81 -3.29 0.08
CA CYS A 113 -10.02 -4.27 1.13
C CYS A 113 -11.37 -5.01 0.99
N SER A 114 -12.13 -4.80 -0.09
CA SER A 114 -13.48 -5.34 -0.29
C SER A 114 -13.58 -6.87 -0.23
N GLY A 115 -12.47 -7.54 -0.47
CA GLY A 115 -12.38 -9.01 -0.37
C GLY A 115 -12.10 -9.54 1.04
N TYR A 116 -11.91 -8.68 2.06
CA TYR A 116 -11.49 -9.10 3.39
C TYR A 116 -12.67 -9.10 4.37
N ILE A 117 -12.99 -10.29 4.89
CA ILE A 117 -14.13 -10.47 5.80
C ILE A 117 -13.94 -9.64 7.07
N GLY A 118 -14.91 -8.77 7.35
CA GLY A 118 -14.91 -7.91 8.54
C GLY A 118 -14.06 -6.66 8.40
N ARG A 119 -13.71 -6.27 7.18
CA ARG A 119 -13.02 -5.02 6.86
C ARG A 119 -13.90 -4.11 5.99
N ALA A 120 -13.57 -2.82 5.96
CA ALA A 120 -14.20 -1.88 5.04
C ALA A 120 -13.78 -2.17 3.57
N ASP A 121 -14.58 -1.72 2.60
CA ASP A 121 -14.24 -1.89 1.19
C ASP A 121 -12.97 -1.14 0.80
N ASN A 122 -12.79 0.07 1.32
CA ASN A 122 -11.53 0.80 1.23
C ASN A 122 -10.78 0.69 2.56
N CYS A 123 -9.52 0.28 2.51
CA CYS A 123 -8.70 0.08 3.72
C CYS A 123 -8.58 1.35 4.58
N PHE A 124 -8.59 2.54 3.97
CA PHE A 124 -8.55 3.81 4.70
C PHE A 124 -9.84 4.13 5.48
N ASP A 125 -10.93 3.41 5.21
CA ASP A 125 -12.20 3.59 5.91
C ASP A 125 -12.42 2.50 6.99
N ASP A 126 -11.41 1.66 7.23
CA ASP A 126 -11.50 0.59 8.23
C ASP A 126 -11.52 1.15 9.66
N GLU A 127 -12.40 0.60 10.50
CA GLU A 127 -12.67 1.08 11.86
C GLU A 127 -11.48 0.94 12.83
N ILE A 128 -10.53 0.05 12.52
CA ILE A 128 -9.34 -0.14 13.36
C ILE A 128 -8.17 0.77 12.96
N LEU A 129 -8.34 1.58 11.91
CA LEU A 129 -7.31 2.51 11.45
C LEU A 129 -7.43 3.86 12.19
N ASP A 130 -6.32 4.27 12.79
CA ASP A 130 -6.05 5.64 13.21
C ASP A 130 -5.07 6.29 12.23
N LEU A 131 -5.58 7.14 11.33
CA LEU A 131 -4.77 7.85 10.34
C LEU A 131 -4.31 9.19 10.90
N VAL A 132 -3.01 9.32 11.11
CA VAL A 132 -2.36 10.52 11.66
C VAL A 132 -1.63 11.26 10.54
N VAL A 133 -2.12 12.43 10.15
CA VAL A 133 -1.45 13.27 9.14
C VAL A 133 -0.42 14.17 9.82
N LYS A 134 0.83 13.68 9.95
CA LYS A 134 1.94 14.39 10.60
C LYS A 134 3.30 13.84 10.13
N ASP A 135 4.36 14.62 10.40
CA ASP A 135 5.72 14.08 10.38
C ASP A 135 5.88 12.99 11.44
N ALA A 136 6.25 11.78 10.99
CA ALA A 136 6.34 10.61 11.86
C ALA A 136 7.39 10.78 12.97
N LYS A 137 8.55 11.37 12.66
CA LYS A 137 9.60 11.59 13.65
C LYS A 137 9.10 12.50 14.78
N GLY A 138 8.48 13.63 14.42
CA GLY A 138 7.89 14.55 15.40
C GLY A 138 6.79 13.87 16.21
N TRP A 139 5.92 13.13 15.54
CA TRP A 139 4.84 12.41 16.19
C TRP A 139 5.36 11.39 17.21
N PHE A 140 6.34 10.56 16.87
CA PHE A 140 6.94 9.58 17.79
C PHE A 140 7.66 10.25 18.96
N MET A 141 8.28 11.42 18.78
CA MET A 141 8.96 12.13 19.86
C MET A 141 8.00 12.79 20.83
N ASP A 142 6.82 13.19 20.37
CA ASP A 142 5.80 13.86 21.17
C ASP A 142 4.94 12.89 22.00
N GLN A 143 4.97 11.59 21.66
CA GLN A 143 4.20 10.58 22.35
C GLN A 143 4.89 10.12 23.65
N ASN A 144 4.12 10.06 24.71
CA ASN A 144 4.51 9.33 25.92
C ASN A 144 3.96 7.91 25.80
N PHE A 145 4.71 7.03 25.10
CA PHE A 145 4.26 5.66 24.83
C PHE A 145 4.20 4.85 26.13
N GLU A 146 3.04 4.76 26.74
CA GLU A 146 2.73 3.74 27.76
C GLU A 146 2.47 2.39 27.08
N GLU A 147 1.86 2.41 25.89
CA GLU A 147 1.62 1.24 25.05
C GLU A 147 2.61 1.24 23.87
N LYS A 148 3.15 0.06 23.58
CA LYS A 148 4.09 -0.16 22.48
C LYS A 148 3.37 -0.89 21.34
N PHE A 149 3.79 -0.61 20.10
CA PHE A 149 3.35 -1.39 18.95
C PHE A 149 4.02 -2.76 18.95
N ASP A 150 3.27 -3.78 18.57
CA ASP A 150 3.81 -5.13 18.38
C ASP A 150 4.71 -5.18 17.14
N VAL A 151 4.31 -4.44 16.08
CA VAL A 151 5.06 -4.35 14.82
C VAL A 151 5.06 -2.90 14.34
N VAL A 152 6.20 -2.44 13.86
CA VAL A 152 6.34 -1.15 13.17
C VAL A 152 6.85 -1.42 11.77
N ILE A 153 6.11 -0.95 10.77
CA ILE A 153 6.47 -1.05 9.35
C ILE A 153 6.81 0.34 8.85
N VAL A 154 7.95 0.47 8.20
CA VAL A 154 8.39 1.73 7.62
C VAL A 154 8.30 1.61 6.10
N ASP A 155 7.33 2.30 5.53
CA ASP A 155 7.05 2.40 4.11
C ASP A 155 7.17 3.87 3.69
N ALA A 156 8.35 4.39 3.82
CA ALA A 156 8.70 5.77 3.52
C ALA A 156 9.77 5.81 2.43
N ILE A 157 9.85 6.95 1.75
CA ILE A 157 10.91 7.19 0.77
C ILE A 157 12.25 7.01 1.47
N GLU A 158 13.12 6.17 0.92
CA GLU A 158 14.50 6.09 1.38
C GLU A 158 15.13 7.48 1.25
N PRO A 159 15.79 7.99 2.30
CA PRO A 159 16.57 9.20 2.15
C PRO A 159 17.55 8.93 1.02
N GLU A 160 17.45 9.70 -0.07
CA GLU A 160 18.47 9.63 -1.10
C GLU A 160 19.82 9.66 -0.40
N THR A 161 20.62 8.62 -0.62
CA THR A 161 22.05 8.73 -0.47
C THR A 161 22.52 9.68 -1.54
N THR A 162 22.08 10.93 -1.46
CA THR A 162 22.77 12.02 -2.08
C THR A 162 24.15 11.91 -1.49
N SER A 163 25.02 11.30 -2.27
CA SER A 163 26.44 11.50 -2.15
C SER A 163 26.71 13.00 -2.30
N ALA A 164 26.34 13.74 -1.28
CA ALA A 164 26.95 15.02 -0.98
C ALA A 164 28.39 14.74 -0.54
N ILE A 165 29.05 13.86 -1.29
CA ILE A 165 30.50 13.83 -1.40
C ILE A 165 30.80 14.69 -2.59
N SER A 166 30.76 15.96 -2.39
CA SER A 166 31.57 16.84 -3.17
C SER A 166 31.92 18.07 -2.35
N LYS A 167 33.05 17.98 -1.73
CA LYS A 167 33.96 19.05 -1.29
C LYS A 167 33.73 19.60 0.11
#